data_b33ebf38d720503b3662becb5b42565b
#
_entry.id   b33ebf38d720503b3662becb5b42565b
#
_cell.length_a   1.000
_cell.length_b   1.000
_cell.length_c   1.000
_cell.angle_alpha   90.00
_cell.angle_beta   90.00
_cell.angle_gamma   90.00
#
_symmetry.space_group_name_H-M   'P 1'
#
loop_
_entity.id
_entity.type
_entity.pdbx_description
1 polymer ?
#
loop_
_entity_poly.entity_id
_entity_poly.type
_entity_poly.pdbx_seq_one_letter_code
_entity_poly.pdbx_strand_id
1 'polypeptide(L)'
;VQPSDRDEAVEGAEEAAEEVRQRLAAEAGDVEAMSVLGAMLLRRGDLDGAEPQLRAATAAGDRAAANNLGVLLHQRGYADEAAGWWRIAAVAGSAAAAHALGRHHRERGDEPAAEYWLRQSAEQGHALGAYALADLLEHRGDAAAGRWMRAAAERGHREAAYRLARALDRQAADEGDDGADNGVAQAAEAEQWYRQAAARGHQRAALYLGAILEKRGELKEAGRWYLTSAKDGEARAACALGFLLRDAGDTESAAVWWLRAAQDGDGNAANALGALHAERGETQTAERWYRAAMDAGDVNGAYNLGLLCAEQGRTAQAEQWYRRAAYAGHREAANALAILLLQVGDATGAEPWFSKAAEAGSVDAAFNLGILFAGRGEEAVALRWYERAAAAGHTEAALQVGIARLRDGDEPEAERHLRCAAGGGSPEAAYRLATVLDARRPPAPAHELGESVHLTKSECEEWYERAASQGHRRAQVRVGMLAAARGDVVEAARWYREAAEAGSRNGAFNLGLLLAREGSEPEAAVWWTRAG
;
A
#
# COMPACT_ATOMS: atom_id res chain seq x y z
N VAL A 1 -29.63 14.85 -28.75
CA VAL A 1 -30.46 14.13 -27.76
C VAL A 1 -29.77 12.81 -27.48
N GLN A 2 -29.22 12.66 -26.29
CA GLN A 2 -28.54 11.43 -25.86
C GLN A 2 -29.57 10.30 -25.64
N PRO A 3 -29.20 9.02 -25.80
CA PRO A 3 -30.11 7.89 -25.60
C PRO A 3 -30.83 7.89 -24.25
N SER A 4 -30.21 8.42 -23.20
CA SER A 4 -30.77 8.55 -21.82
C SER A 4 -32.03 9.42 -21.75
N ASP A 5 -32.10 10.53 -22.51
CA ASP A 5 -33.23 11.47 -22.42
C ASP A 5 -34.50 10.89 -23.06
N ARG A 6 -34.37 9.93 -24.00
CA ARG A 6 -35.51 9.24 -24.58
C ARG A 6 -36.05 8.13 -23.68
N ASP A 7 -35.18 7.40 -23.04
CA ASP A 7 -35.56 6.30 -22.15
C ASP A 7 -36.24 6.86 -20.89
N GLU A 8 -35.74 7.93 -20.30
CA GLU A 8 -36.37 8.63 -19.16
C GLU A 8 -37.75 9.22 -19.55
N ALA A 9 -37.91 9.74 -20.79
CA ALA A 9 -39.18 10.28 -21.24
C ALA A 9 -40.22 9.18 -21.50
N VAL A 10 -39.78 8.00 -21.93
CA VAL A 10 -40.67 6.82 -22.14
C VAL A 10 -41.10 6.23 -20.79
N GLU A 11 -40.16 6.06 -19.83
CA GLU A 11 -40.47 5.59 -18.50
C GLU A 11 -41.45 6.52 -17.77
N GLY A 12 -41.25 7.82 -17.86
CA GLY A 12 -42.15 8.82 -17.26
C GLY A 12 -43.56 8.81 -17.89
N ALA A 13 -43.67 8.52 -19.21
CA ALA A 13 -44.97 8.39 -19.87
C ALA A 13 -45.70 7.09 -19.47
N GLU A 14 -44.96 5.99 -19.28
CA GLU A 14 -45.52 4.71 -18.81
C GLU A 14 -46.01 4.81 -17.37
N GLU A 15 -45.25 5.46 -16.48
CA GLU A 15 -45.65 5.70 -15.06
C GLU A 15 -46.93 6.58 -14.99
N ALA A 16 -47.02 7.62 -15.80
CA ALA A 16 -48.21 8.47 -15.87
C ALA A 16 -49.45 7.71 -16.37
N ALA A 17 -49.26 6.86 -17.38
CA ALA A 17 -50.36 6.02 -17.90
C ALA A 17 -50.84 4.98 -16.87
N GLU A 18 -49.89 4.41 -16.09
CA GLU A 18 -50.22 3.47 -15.02
C GLU A 18 -50.96 4.19 -13.91
N GLU A 19 -50.55 5.39 -13.48
CA GLU A 19 -51.27 6.17 -12.48
C GLU A 19 -52.71 6.43 -12.87
N VAL A 20 -52.94 6.81 -14.13
CA VAL A 20 -54.34 7.03 -14.64
C VAL A 20 -55.16 5.75 -14.58
N ARG A 21 -54.58 4.59 -14.93
CA ARG A 21 -55.26 3.30 -14.83
C ARG A 21 -55.63 2.97 -13.41
N GLN A 22 -54.67 3.11 -12.46
CA GLN A 22 -54.89 2.83 -11.06
C GLN A 22 -55.89 3.80 -10.41
N ARG A 23 -55.94 5.06 -10.85
CA ARG A 23 -56.94 6.04 -10.41
C ARG A 23 -58.35 5.67 -10.81
N LEU A 24 -58.56 5.26 -12.07
CA LEU A 24 -59.86 4.81 -12.55
C LEU A 24 -60.32 3.54 -11.83
N ALA A 25 -59.43 2.59 -11.61
CA ALA A 25 -59.77 1.38 -10.87
C ALA A 25 -60.07 1.66 -9.37
N ALA A 26 -59.32 2.56 -8.76
CA ALA A 26 -59.57 3.00 -7.36
C ALA A 26 -60.93 3.73 -7.23
N GLU A 27 -61.31 4.56 -8.19
CA GLU A 27 -62.61 5.21 -8.26
C GLU A 27 -63.75 4.18 -8.44
N ALA A 28 -63.47 3.06 -9.11
CA ALA A 28 -64.42 1.93 -9.23
C ALA A 28 -64.50 1.05 -7.95
N GLY A 29 -63.70 1.37 -6.91
CA GLY A 29 -63.71 0.67 -5.62
C GLY A 29 -62.75 -0.50 -5.50
N ASP A 30 -61.80 -0.64 -6.40
CA ASP A 30 -60.76 -1.66 -6.35
C ASP A 30 -59.74 -1.35 -5.23
N VAL A 31 -59.71 -2.22 -4.22
CA VAL A 31 -58.85 -2.04 -3.02
C VAL A 31 -57.36 -2.16 -3.38
N GLU A 32 -57.00 -3.06 -4.29
CA GLU A 32 -55.61 -3.20 -4.73
C GLU A 32 -55.16 -1.95 -5.50
N ALA A 33 -55.99 -1.41 -6.38
CA ALA A 33 -55.72 -0.19 -7.09
C ALA A 33 -55.59 1.02 -6.15
N MET A 34 -56.43 1.14 -5.11
CA MET A 34 -56.30 2.17 -4.06
C MET A 34 -54.95 2.07 -3.34
N SER A 35 -54.52 0.84 -2.98
CA SER A 35 -53.27 0.59 -2.29
C SER A 35 -52.05 0.98 -3.19
N VAL A 36 -52.07 0.57 -4.46
CA VAL A 36 -51.03 0.87 -5.44
C VAL A 36 -50.99 2.38 -5.73
N LEU A 37 -52.13 3.03 -6.00
CA LEU A 37 -52.22 4.46 -6.24
C LEU A 37 -51.71 5.25 -5.04
N GLY A 38 -52.11 4.89 -3.84
CA GLY A 38 -51.63 5.53 -2.61
C GLY A 38 -50.12 5.38 -2.44
N ALA A 39 -49.53 4.24 -2.78
CA ALA A 39 -48.09 4.02 -2.75
C ALA A 39 -47.36 4.83 -3.81
N MET A 40 -47.91 5.01 -5.03
CA MET A 40 -47.37 5.83 -6.09
C MET A 40 -47.35 7.31 -5.69
N LEU A 41 -48.47 7.83 -5.16
CA LEU A 41 -48.59 9.20 -4.69
C LEU A 41 -47.62 9.50 -3.53
N LEU A 42 -47.51 8.54 -2.58
CA LEU A 42 -46.56 8.64 -1.47
C LEU A 42 -45.11 8.71 -1.94
N ARG A 43 -44.71 7.90 -2.91
CA ARG A 43 -43.35 7.95 -3.49
C ARG A 43 -43.05 9.27 -4.17
N ARG A 44 -44.03 9.90 -4.80
CA ARG A 44 -43.91 11.21 -5.44
C ARG A 44 -43.97 12.38 -4.44
N GLY A 45 -44.29 12.11 -3.17
CA GLY A 45 -44.40 13.13 -2.13
C GLY A 45 -45.75 13.80 -2.06
N ASP A 46 -46.76 13.36 -2.82
CA ASP A 46 -48.13 13.84 -2.73
C ASP A 46 -48.84 13.14 -1.56
N LEU A 47 -48.58 13.65 -0.37
CA LEU A 47 -49.11 13.07 0.87
C LEU A 47 -50.62 13.30 0.99
N ASP A 48 -51.15 14.38 0.45
CA ASP A 48 -52.57 14.73 0.54
C ASP A 48 -53.42 13.87 -0.40
N GLY A 49 -52.90 13.59 -1.59
CA GLY A 49 -53.51 12.63 -2.52
C GLY A 49 -53.44 11.17 -2.08
N ALA A 50 -52.31 10.82 -1.43
CA ALA A 50 -52.06 9.44 -0.99
C ALA A 50 -52.93 9.03 0.21
N GLU A 51 -53.16 9.93 1.17
CA GLU A 51 -53.85 9.59 2.44
C GLU A 51 -55.24 8.99 2.28
N PRO A 52 -56.20 9.59 1.51
CA PRO A 52 -57.53 9.03 1.35
C PRO A 52 -57.52 7.65 0.71
N GLN A 53 -56.62 7.43 -0.25
CA GLN A 53 -56.48 6.13 -0.92
C GLN A 53 -55.95 5.05 0.03
N LEU A 54 -54.91 5.36 0.78
CA LEU A 54 -54.35 4.44 1.76
C LEU A 54 -55.30 4.16 2.94
N ARG A 55 -56.05 5.16 3.41
CA ARG A 55 -57.07 4.94 4.45
C ARG A 55 -58.20 4.03 3.98
N ALA A 56 -58.68 4.24 2.73
CA ALA A 56 -59.72 3.40 2.16
C ALA A 56 -59.27 1.95 1.98
N ALA A 57 -58.06 1.74 1.40
CA ALA A 57 -57.52 0.39 1.24
C ALA A 57 -57.23 -0.30 2.60
N THR A 58 -56.75 0.46 3.57
CA THR A 58 -56.51 -0.06 4.93
C THR A 58 -57.81 -0.46 5.62
N ALA A 59 -58.88 0.31 5.48
CA ALA A 59 -60.20 -0.03 6.01
C ALA A 59 -60.77 -1.31 5.39
N ALA A 60 -60.41 -1.62 4.16
CA ALA A 60 -60.71 -2.87 3.48
C ALA A 60 -59.78 -4.04 3.87
N GLY A 61 -58.81 -3.83 4.76
CA GLY A 61 -57.92 -4.87 5.30
C GLY A 61 -56.59 -5.04 4.53
N ASP A 62 -56.22 -4.10 3.63
CA ASP A 62 -54.96 -4.21 2.94
C ASP A 62 -53.79 -3.86 3.86
N ARG A 63 -52.89 -4.84 4.06
CA ARG A 63 -51.73 -4.71 4.96
C ARG A 63 -50.61 -3.81 4.36
N ALA A 64 -50.51 -3.75 3.03
CA ALA A 64 -49.53 -2.92 2.37
C ALA A 64 -49.94 -1.44 2.48
N ALA A 65 -51.24 -1.14 2.30
CA ALA A 65 -51.81 0.18 2.54
C ALA A 65 -51.61 0.63 3.99
N ALA A 66 -51.85 -0.27 4.98
CA ALA A 66 -51.61 0.04 6.38
C ALA A 66 -50.14 0.38 6.68
N ASN A 67 -49.20 -0.34 6.08
CA ASN A 67 -47.77 -0.01 6.19
C ASN A 67 -47.47 1.36 5.58
N ASN A 68 -47.96 1.64 4.37
CA ASN A 68 -47.72 2.90 3.65
C ASN A 68 -48.40 4.10 4.34
N LEU A 69 -49.57 3.88 4.96
CA LEU A 69 -50.21 4.90 5.79
C LEU A 69 -49.39 5.24 7.02
N GLY A 70 -48.74 4.24 7.64
CA GLY A 70 -47.77 4.48 8.72
C GLY A 70 -46.56 5.30 8.24
N VAL A 71 -46.03 5.00 7.05
CA VAL A 71 -44.93 5.79 6.45
C VAL A 71 -45.37 7.24 6.21
N LEU A 72 -46.53 7.47 5.63
CA LEU A 72 -47.11 8.79 5.37
C LEU A 72 -47.25 9.59 6.67
N LEU A 73 -47.84 9.00 7.69
CA LEU A 73 -48.06 9.65 8.99
C LEU A 73 -46.75 9.99 9.68
N HIS A 74 -45.74 9.12 9.57
CA HIS A 74 -44.41 9.39 10.08
C HIS A 74 -43.74 10.58 9.38
N GLN A 75 -43.86 10.68 8.04
CA GLN A 75 -43.36 11.83 7.27
C GLN A 75 -44.04 13.13 7.67
N ARG A 76 -45.30 13.10 8.09
CA ARG A 76 -46.04 14.24 8.62
C ARG A 76 -45.73 14.55 10.09
N GLY A 77 -44.87 13.76 10.76
CA GLY A 77 -44.52 13.93 12.16
C GLY A 77 -45.46 13.26 13.18
N TYR A 78 -46.45 12.50 12.72
CA TYR A 78 -47.39 11.78 13.60
C TYR A 78 -46.85 10.38 13.96
N ALA A 79 -45.70 10.35 14.63
CA ALA A 79 -44.95 9.10 14.88
C ALA A 79 -45.72 8.06 15.68
N ASP A 80 -46.53 8.44 16.67
CA ASP A 80 -47.31 7.52 17.50
C ASP A 80 -48.48 6.92 16.73
N GLU A 81 -49.14 7.70 15.90
CA GLU A 81 -50.21 7.19 15.03
C GLU A 81 -49.64 6.26 13.96
N ALA A 82 -48.50 6.61 13.38
CA ALA A 82 -47.75 5.76 12.45
C ALA A 82 -47.43 4.40 13.08
N ALA A 83 -46.94 4.38 14.32
CA ALA A 83 -46.62 3.15 15.04
C ALA A 83 -47.85 2.26 15.24
N GLY A 84 -49.05 2.86 15.45
CA GLY A 84 -50.32 2.15 15.51
C GLY A 84 -50.63 1.40 14.21
N TRP A 85 -50.49 2.05 13.07
CA TRP A 85 -50.73 1.45 11.76
C TRP A 85 -49.65 0.43 11.38
N TRP A 86 -48.39 0.68 11.69
CA TRP A 86 -47.33 -0.32 11.49
C TRP A 86 -47.56 -1.57 12.34
N ARG A 87 -48.09 -1.43 13.58
CA ARG A 87 -48.44 -2.60 14.42
C ARG A 87 -49.54 -3.44 13.78
N ILE A 88 -50.57 -2.79 13.24
CA ILE A 88 -51.66 -3.49 12.53
C ILE A 88 -51.09 -4.25 11.33
N ALA A 89 -50.28 -3.60 10.50
CA ALA A 89 -49.69 -4.22 9.33
C ALA A 89 -48.69 -5.33 9.69
N ALA A 90 -47.87 -5.14 10.74
CA ALA A 90 -46.89 -6.13 11.21
C ALA A 90 -47.57 -7.41 11.75
N VAL A 91 -48.66 -7.27 12.55
CA VAL A 91 -49.45 -8.40 13.01
C VAL A 91 -50.13 -9.14 11.84
N ALA A 92 -50.51 -8.42 10.79
CA ALA A 92 -51.00 -8.99 9.54
C ALA A 92 -49.90 -9.63 8.66
N GLY A 93 -48.65 -9.66 9.13
CA GLY A 93 -47.52 -10.31 8.46
C GLY A 93 -46.74 -9.41 7.49
N SER A 94 -46.78 -8.09 7.67
CA SER A 94 -45.93 -7.17 6.91
C SER A 94 -44.53 -7.05 7.53
N ALA A 95 -43.52 -7.66 6.91
CA ALA A 95 -42.14 -7.61 7.35
C ALA A 95 -41.57 -6.18 7.33
N ALA A 96 -41.99 -5.36 6.36
CA ALA A 96 -41.59 -3.96 6.25
C ALA A 96 -42.16 -3.11 7.40
N ALA A 97 -43.46 -3.34 7.78
CA ALA A 97 -44.06 -2.67 8.90
C ALA A 97 -43.44 -3.08 10.25
N ALA A 98 -43.09 -4.36 10.40
CA ALA A 98 -42.36 -4.83 11.58
C ALA A 98 -40.99 -4.17 11.70
N HIS A 99 -40.28 -3.99 10.60
CA HIS A 99 -39.02 -3.23 10.57
C HIS A 99 -39.23 -1.75 10.97
N ALA A 100 -40.21 -1.08 10.39
CA ALA A 100 -40.52 0.31 10.70
C ALA A 100 -40.89 0.50 12.19
N LEU A 101 -41.70 -0.40 12.73
CA LEU A 101 -42.10 -0.41 14.13
C LEU A 101 -40.90 -0.68 15.07
N GLY A 102 -40.03 -1.61 14.68
CA GLY A 102 -38.79 -1.89 15.43
C GLY A 102 -37.88 -0.68 15.49
N ARG A 103 -37.72 0.04 14.38
CA ARG A 103 -36.96 1.32 14.34
C ARG A 103 -37.62 2.37 15.25
N HIS A 104 -38.94 2.52 15.20
CA HIS A 104 -39.66 3.48 16.04
C HIS A 104 -39.42 3.21 17.54
N HIS A 105 -39.48 1.95 17.98
CA HIS A 105 -39.16 1.58 19.37
C HIS A 105 -37.71 1.85 19.73
N ARG A 106 -36.77 1.58 18.81
CA ARG A 106 -35.32 1.89 19.00
C ARG A 106 -35.06 3.38 19.19
N GLU A 107 -35.70 4.24 18.40
CA GLU A 107 -35.61 5.69 18.51
C GLU A 107 -36.15 6.23 19.85
N ARG A 108 -37.06 5.51 20.46
CA ARG A 108 -37.63 5.80 21.81
C ARG A 108 -36.83 5.17 22.96
N GLY A 109 -35.80 4.40 22.68
CA GLY A 109 -34.99 3.70 23.68
C GLY A 109 -35.67 2.44 24.26
N ASP A 110 -36.76 1.96 23.65
CA ASP A 110 -37.42 0.70 24.03
C ASP A 110 -36.78 -0.46 23.29
N GLU A 111 -35.57 -0.85 23.75
CA GLU A 111 -34.79 -1.90 23.12
C GLU A 111 -35.49 -3.27 23.10
N PRO A 112 -36.21 -3.75 24.16
CA PRO A 112 -36.89 -5.04 24.11
C PRO A 112 -37.95 -5.08 23.03
N ALA A 113 -38.78 -4.04 22.90
CA ALA A 113 -39.78 -3.96 21.84
C ALA A 113 -39.15 -3.81 20.46
N ALA A 114 -38.09 -3.04 20.34
CA ALA A 114 -37.31 -2.90 19.10
C ALA A 114 -36.78 -4.27 18.64
N GLU A 115 -36.14 -5.03 19.53
CA GLU A 115 -35.62 -6.38 19.22
C GLU A 115 -36.74 -7.31 18.77
N TYR A 116 -37.85 -7.33 19.48
CA TYR A 116 -38.99 -8.19 19.15
C TYR A 116 -39.46 -7.96 17.69
N TRP A 117 -39.73 -6.70 17.34
CA TRP A 117 -40.26 -6.38 16.02
C TRP A 117 -39.22 -6.53 14.90
N LEU A 118 -37.95 -6.18 15.16
CA LEU A 118 -36.87 -6.40 14.21
C LEU A 118 -36.63 -7.89 13.96
N ARG A 119 -36.75 -8.73 14.99
CA ARG A 119 -36.66 -10.19 14.88
C ARG A 119 -37.81 -10.76 14.03
N GLN A 120 -39.03 -10.30 14.26
CA GLN A 120 -40.16 -10.68 13.42
C GLN A 120 -39.95 -10.30 11.94
N SER A 121 -39.46 -9.13 11.69
CA SER A 121 -39.12 -8.67 10.34
C SER A 121 -38.02 -9.54 9.70
N ALA A 122 -36.94 -9.82 10.44
CA ALA A 122 -35.83 -10.62 9.98
C ALA A 122 -36.20 -12.07 9.67
N GLU A 123 -37.00 -12.69 10.54
CA GLU A 123 -37.51 -14.06 10.36
C GLU A 123 -38.41 -14.21 9.13
N GLN A 124 -39.17 -13.16 8.80
CA GLN A 124 -39.96 -13.07 7.56
C GLN A 124 -39.12 -12.77 6.31
N GLY A 125 -37.78 -12.70 6.43
CA GLY A 125 -36.89 -12.54 5.30
C GLY A 125 -36.62 -11.11 4.85
N HIS A 126 -36.97 -10.10 5.66
CA HIS A 126 -36.74 -8.71 5.31
C HIS A 126 -35.25 -8.31 5.56
N ALA A 127 -34.54 -7.96 4.50
CA ALA A 127 -33.10 -7.66 4.58
C ALA A 127 -32.75 -6.49 5.52
N LEU A 128 -33.56 -5.41 5.47
CA LEU A 128 -33.39 -4.25 6.36
C LEU A 128 -33.68 -4.61 7.83
N GLY A 129 -34.69 -5.46 8.06
CA GLY A 129 -35.01 -5.95 9.42
C GLY A 129 -33.89 -6.80 10.00
N ALA A 130 -33.33 -7.70 9.20
CA ALA A 130 -32.20 -8.52 9.60
C ALA A 130 -30.95 -7.70 9.89
N TYR A 131 -30.66 -6.68 9.06
CA TYR A 131 -29.56 -5.75 9.29
C TYR A 131 -29.75 -4.92 10.56
N ALA A 132 -30.93 -4.33 10.75
CA ALA A 132 -31.23 -3.53 11.94
C ALA A 132 -31.18 -4.34 13.24
N LEU A 133 -31.60 -5.61 13.18
CA LEU A 133 -31.48 -6.56 14.30
C LEU A 133 -30.02 -6.89 14.58
N ALA A 134 -29.24 -7.18 13.54
CA ALA A 134 -27.80 -7.44 13.67
C ALA A 134 -27.06 -6.27 14.31
N ASP A 135 -27.37 -5.05 13.87
CA ASP A 135 -26.79 -3.82 14.40
C ASP A 135 -27.15 -3.61 15.89
N LEU A 136 -28.40 -3.85 16.27
CA LEU A 136 -28.84 -3.79 17.67
C LEU A 136 -28.11 -4.81 18.55
N LEU A 137 -27.98 -6.05 18.08
CA LEU A 137 -27.33 -7.13 18.82
C LEU A 137 -25.81 -6.91 18.92
N GLU A 138 -25.18 -6.37 17.88
CA GLU A 138 -23.76 -6.03 17.89
C GLU A 138 -23.42 -4.96 18.92
N HIS A 139 -24.25 -3.94 19.08
CA HIS A 139 -24.10 -2.91 20.12
C HIS A 139 -24.11 -3.48 21.54
N ARG A 140 -24.81 -4.60 21.73
CA ARG A 140 -24.88 -5.31 23.02
C ARG A 140 -23.81 -6.40 23.16
N GLY A 141 -23.01 -6.64 22.15
CA GLY A 141 -22.01 -7.71 22.14
C GLY A 141 -22.62 -9.12 22.04
N ASP A 142 -23.85 -9.27 21.52
CA ASP A 142 -24.50 -10.55 21.38
C ASP A 142 -23.93 -11.35 20.20
N ALA A 143 -23.52 -12.59 20.46
CA ALA A 143 -22.94 -13.49 19.45
C ALA A 143 -23.88 -13.80 18.27
N ALA A 144 -25.21 -13.63 18.45
CA ALA A 144 -26.16 -13.82 17.37
C ALA A 144 -26.11 -12.73 16.27
N ALA A 145 -25.45 -11.60 16.53
CA ALA A 145 -25.33 -10.50 15.57
C ALA A 145 -24.76 -10.95 14.22
N GLY A 146 -23.69 -11.75 14.23
CA GLY A 146 -23.04 -12.26 13.02
C GLY A 146 -23.99 -13.08 12.13
N ARG A 147 -24.84 -13.90 12.73
CA ARG A 147 -25.83 -14.71 11.99
C ARG A 147 -26.85 -13.83 11.26
N TRP A 148 -27.35 -12.80 11.90
CA TRP A 148 -28.31 -11.88 11.29
C TRP A 148 -27.67 -10.94 10.28
N MET A 149 -26.39 -10.55 10.49
CA MET A 149 -25.61 -9.80 9.50
C MET A 149 -25.46 -10.61 8.21
N ARG A 150 -25.09 -11.91 8.32
CA ARG A 150 -25.02 -12.83 7.18
C ARG A 150 -26.38 -12.99 6.49
N ALA A 151 -27.45 -13.20 7.25
CA ALA A 151 -28.80 -13.32 6.70
C ALA A 151 -29.23 -12.04 5.94
N ALA A 152 -28.86 -10.86 6.40
CA ALA A 152 -29.11 -9.62 5.69
C ALA A 152 -28.31 -9.51 4.39
N ALA A 153 -27.02 -9.89 4.43
CA ALA A 153 -26.12 -9.90 3.26
C ALA A 153 -26.63 -10.85 2.16
N GLU A 154 -27.01 -12.07 2.53
CA GLU A 154 -27.60 -13.08 1.62
C GLU A 154 -28.85 -12.57 0.91
N ARG A 155 -29.64 -11.75 1.61
CA ARG A 155 -30.85 -11.11 1.05
C ARG A 155 -30.57 -9.81 0.32
N GLY A 156 -29.31 -9.50 0.09
CA GLY A 156 -28.88 -8.39 -0.76
C GLY A 156 -28.70 -7.05 -0.08
N HIS A 157 -28.62 -6.99 1.24
CA HIS A 157 -28.34 -5.75 1.94
C HIS A 157 -26.84 -5.37 1.76
N ARG A 158 -26.57 -4.32 0.98
CA ARG A 158 -25.21 -3.93 0.58
C ARG A 158 -24.28 -3.61 1.76
N GLU A 159 -24.80 -2.89 2.77
CA GLU A 159 -24.02 -2.54 3.96
C GLU A 159 -23.71 -3.78 4.81
N ALA A 160 -24.67 -4.71 4.96
CA ALA A 160 -24.44 -5.96 5.67
C ALA A 160 -23.37 -6.82 4.98
N ALA A 161 -23.39 -6.91 3.65
CA ALA A 161 -22.38 -7.62 2.88
C ALA A 161 -20.99 -7.00 3.05
N TYR A 162 -20.90 -5.67 3.04
CA TYR A 162 -19.65 -4.97 3.32
C TYR A 162 -19.12 -5.19 4.74
N ARG A 163 -19.99 -5.08 5.76
CA ARG A 163 -19.59 -5.30 7.17
C ARG A 163 -19.17 -6.75 7.42
N LEU A 164 -19.86 -7.70 6.81
CA LEU A 164 -19.50 -9.13 6.87
C LEU A 164 -18.13 -9.37 6.22
N ALA A 165 -17.89 -8.82 5.02
CA ALA A 165 -16.60 -8.90 4.35
C ALA A 165 -15.47 -8.34 5.22
N ARG A 166 -15.70 -7.18 5.85
CA ARG A 166 -14.73 -6.55 6.76
C ARG A 166 -14.44 -7.38 8.02
N ALA A 167 -15.45 -8.09 8.54
CA ALA A 167 -15.27 -8.97 9.70
C ALA A 167 -14.43 -10.19 9.33
N LEU A 168 -14.73 -10.83 8.20
CA LEU A 168 -13.97 -11.98 7.67
C LEU A 168 -12.52 -11.60 7.33
N ASP A 169 -12.31 -10.43 6.73
CA ASP A 169 -10.98 -9.91 6.39
C ASP A 169 -10.11 -9.71 7.64
N ARG A 170 -10.70 -9.20 8.74
CA ARG A 170 -9.99 -9.07 10.02
C ARG A 170 -9.68 -10.44 10.65
N GLN A 171 -10.65 -11.37 10.62
CA GLN A 171 -10.42 -12.72 11.13
C GLN A 171 -9.30 -13.44 10.36
N ALA A 172 -9.29 -13.33 9.02
CA ALA A 172 -8.23 -13.87 8.20
C ALA A 172 -6.85 -13.27 8.50
N ALA A 173 -6.78 -11.99 8.89
CA ALA A 173 -5.53 -11.32 9.26
C ALA A 173 -5.04 -11.70 10.68
N ASP A 174 -5.97 -12.05 11.59
CA ASP A 174 -5.66 -12.42 12.98
C ASP A 174 -5.26 -13.90 13.10
N GLU A 175 -5.67 -14.77 12.16
CA GLU A 175 -5.25 -16.15 12.08
C GLU A 175 -3.81 -16.21 11.56
N GLY A 176 -2.83 -16.37 12.46
CA GLY A 176 -1.41 -16.52 12.13
C GLY A 176 -1.09 -17.81 11.35
N ASP A 177 0.21 -18.13 11.22
CA ASP A 177 0.74 -19.26 10.41
C ASP A 177 0.11 -20.64 10.74
N ASP A 178 -0.41 -20.82 11.95
CA ASP A 178 -1.07 -22.07 12.39
C ASP A 178 -2.48 -22.28 11.80
N GLY A 179 -3.11 -21.27 11.23
CA GLY A 179 -4.47 -21.27 10.65
C GLY A 179 -4.52 -20.93 9.15
N ALA A 180 -3.41 -21.08 8.40
CA ALA A 180 -3.26 -20.58 7.03
C ALA A 180 -4.38 -21.02 6.07
N ASP A 181 -4.83 -22.29 6.12
CA ASP A 181 -5.90 -22.77 5.23
C ASP A 181 -7.26 -22.12 5.53
N ASN A 182 -7.57 -21.87 6.82
CA ASN A 182 -8.80 -21.21 7.23
C ASN A 182 -8.78 -19.72 6.88
N GLY A 183 -7.66 -19.05 7.11
CA GLY A 183 -7.46 -17.64 6.72
C GLY A 183 -7.62 -17.40 5.22
N VAL A 184 -7.11 -18.31 4.37
CA VAL A 184 -7.29 -18.24 2.91
C VAL A 184 -8.77 -18.41 2.52
N ALA A 185 -9.49 -19.33 3.15
CA ALA A 185 -10.92 -19.53 2.89
C ALA A 185 -11.76 -18.31 3.31
N GLN A 186 -11.45 -17.72 4.46
CA GLN A 186 -12.12 -16.51 4.96
C GLN A 186 -11.84 -15.29 4.06
N ALA A 187 -10.60 -15.11 3.59
CA ALA A 187 -10.25 -14.05 2.65
C ALA A 187 -10.98 -14.20 1.30
N ALA A 188 -11.12 -15.44 0.81
CA ALA A 188 -11.87 -15.72 -0.42
C ALA A 188 -13.38 -15.44 -0.24
N GLU A 189 -13.95 -15.79 0.91
CA GLU A 189 -15.35 -15.47 1.24
C GLU A 189 -15.54 -13.95 1.38
N ALA A 190 -14.61 -13.24 2.03
CA ALA A 190 -14.63 -11.79 2.16
C ALA A 190 -14.66 -11.09 0.79
N GLU A 191 -13.83 -11.55 -0.16
CA GLU A 191 -13.83 -11.02 -1.53
C GLU A 191 -15.20 -11.19 -2.22
N GLN A 192 -15.84 -12.33 -2.06
CA GLN A 192 -17.17 -12.54 -2.65
C GLN A 192 -18.20 -11.56 -2.08
N TRP A 193 -18.17 -11.30 -0.78
CA TRP A 193 -19.06 -10.33 -0.14
C TRP A 193 -18.73 -8.89 -0.55
N TYR A 194 -17.46 -8.52 -0.68
CA TYR A 194 -17.08 -7.21 -1.26
C TYR A 194 -17.62 -7.06 -2.67
N ARG A 195 -17.50 -8.11 -3.51
CA ARG A 195 -18.00 -8.09 -4.90
C ARG A 195 -19.52 -7.92 -4.96
N GLN A 196 -20.25 -8.62 -4.10
CA GLN A 196 -21.70 -8.45 -4.02
C GLN A 196 -22.11 -7.06 -3.53
N ALA A 197 -21.46 -6.52 -2.52
CA ALA A 197 -21.72 -5.19 -2.01
C ALA A 197 -21.39 -4.11 -3.06
N ALA A 198 -20.25 -4.22 -3.72
CA ALA A 198 -19.80 -3.30 -4.77
C ALA A 198 -20.76 -3.31 -5.98
N ALA A 199 -21.20 -4.47 -6.43
CA ALA A 199 -22.18 -4.62 -7.51
C ALA A 199 -23.53 -3.95 -7.18
N ARG A 200 -23.85 -3.76 -5.89
CA ARG A 200 -25.05 -3.04 -5.41
C ARG A 200 -24.76 -1.56 -5.08
N GLY A 201 -23.65 -1.02 -5.54
CA GLY A 201 -23.28 0.39 -5.39
C GLY A 201 -22.76 0.74 -3.99
N HIS A 202 -22.09 -0.18 -3.30
CA HIS A 202 -21.41 0.17 -2.06
C HIS A 202 -19.98 0.66 -2.35
N GLN A 203 -19.76 1.95 -2.23
CA GLN A 203 -18.51 2.65 -2.60
C GLN A 203 -17.27 2.05 -1.94
N ARG A 204 -17.28 1.92 -0.62
CA ARG A 204 -16.14 1.36 0.13
C ARG A 204 -15.87 -0.10 -0.22
N ALA A 205 -16.91 -0.90 -0.52
CA ALA A 205 -16.71 -2.27 -0.95
C ALA A 205 -15.97 -2.34 -2.29
N ALA A 206 -16.31 -1.44 -3.23
CA ALA A 206 -15.61 -1.34 -4.50
C ALA A 206 -14.13 -0.92 -4.32
N LEU A 207 -13.83 -0.02 -3.39
CA LEU A 207 -12.45 0.32 -3.02
C LEU A 207 -11.67 -0.90 -2.50
N TYR A 208 -12.23 -1.64 -1.53
CA TYR A 208 -11.55 -2.81 -0.97
C TYR A 208 -11.38 -3.94 -1.98
N LEU A 209 -12.40 -4.17 -2.82
CA LEU A 209 -12.30 -5.14 -3.91
C LEU A 209 -11.22 -4.75 -4.90
N GLY A 210 -11.13 -3.47 -5.27
CA GLY A 210 -10.04 -2.95 -6.11
C GLY A 210 -8.67 -3.23 -5.52
N ALA A 211 -8.49 -3.02 -4.20
CA ALA A 211 -7.22 -3.28 -3.51
C ALA A 211 -6.86 -4.78 -3.47
N ILE A 212 -7.83 -5.67 -3.32
CA ILE A 212 -7.61 -7.12 -3.37
C ILE A 212 -7.14 -7.54 -4.78
N LEU A 213 -7.82 -7.05 -5.82
CA LEU A 213 -7.50 -7.36 -7.22
C LEU A 213 -6.14 -6.78 -7.64
N GLU A 214 -5.78 -5.58 -7.16
CA GLU A 214 -4.48 -4.97 -7.38
C GLU A 214 -3.35 -5.81 -6.78
N LYS A 215 -3.49 -6.27 -5.52
CA LYS A 215 -2.52 -7.18 -4.89
C LYS A 215 -2.34 -8.49 -5.66
N ARG A 216 -3.38 -8.96 -6.34
CA ARG A 216 -3.35 -10.16 -7.18
C ARG A 216 -2.78 -9.91 -8.58
N GLY A 217 -2.56 -8.64 -8.94
CA GLY A 217 -2.08 -8.23 -10.26
C GLY A 217 -3.17 -8.10 -11.33
N GLU A 218 -4.43 -8.17 -10.97
CA GLU A 218 -5.59 -8.00 -11.85
C GLU A 218 -5.92 -6.51 -12.08
N LEU A 219 -4.92 -5.76 -12.56
CA LEU A 219 -4.92 -4.29 -12.58
C LEU A 219 -6.08 -3.68 -13.38
N LYS A 220 -6.51 -4.33 -14.48
CA LYS A 220 -7.61 -3.83 -15.29
C LYS A 220 -8.95 -3.88 -14.57
N GLU A 221 -9.21 -4.95 -13.83
CA GLU A 221 -10.44 -5.10 -13.06
C GLU A 221 -10.38 -4.20 -11.82
N ALA A 222 -9.23 -4.14 -11.12
CA ALA A 222 -9.01 -3.21 -10.01
C ALA A 222 -9.31 -1.77 -10.41
N GLY A 223 -8.80 -1.32 -11.57
CA GLY A 223 -9.05 0.03 -12.09
C GLY A 223 -10.53 0.32 -12.35
N ARG A 224 -11.31 -0.67 -12.81
CA ARG A 224 -12.77 -0.50 -13.01
C ARG A 224 -13.49 -0.28 -11.68
N TRP A 225 -13.14 -1.04 -10.64
CA TRP A 225 -13.76 -0.90 -9.33
C TRP A 225 -13.34 0.39 -8.64
N TYR A 226 -12.07 0.79 -8.74
CA TYR A 226 -11.61 2.09 -8.25
C TYR A 226 -12.33 3.24 -8.96
N LEU A 227 -12.47 3.16 -10.29
CA LEU A 227 -13.18 4.18 -11.07
C LEU A 227 -14.65 4.31 -10.65
N THR A 228 -15.33 3.17 -10.42
CA THR A 228 -16.73 3.17 -9.95
C THR A 228 -16.82 3.85 -8.59
N SER A 229 -15.99 3.44 -7.63
CA SER A 229 -15.95 4.01 -6.29
C SER A 229 -15.59 5.50 -6.29
N ALA A 230 -14.61 5.90 -7.12
CA ALA A 230 -14.16 7.28 -7.25
C ALA A 230 -15.22 8.21 -7.87
N LYS A 231 -16.00 7.72 -8.83
CA LYS A 231 -17.13 8.47 -9.41
C LYS A 231 -18.20 8.76 -8.36
N ASP A 232 -18.41 7.83 -7.44
CA ASP A 232 -19.37 7.96 -6.35
C ASP A 232 -18.86 8.80 -5.17
N GLY A 233 -17.63 9.36 -5.28
CA GLY A 233 -17.08 10.32 -4.32
C GLY A 233 -16.16 9.75 -3.24
N GLU A 234 -15.68 8.51 -3.38
CA GLU A 234 -14.70 7.96 -2.43
C GLU A 234 -13.28 8.47 -2.78
N ALA A 235 -12.75 9.42 -2.00
CA ALA A 235 -11.45 10.05 -2.24
C ALA A 235 -10.29 9.05 -2.28
N ARG A 236 -10.31 8.05 -1.40
CA ARG A 236 -9.27 7.01 -1.36
C ARG A 236 -9.26 6.14 -2.63
N ALA A 237 -10.42 5.91 -3.25
CA ALA A 237 -10.49 5.19 -4.51
C ALA A 237 -9.95 6.03 -5.66
N ALA A 238 -10.22 7.33 -5.68
CA ALA A 238 -9.66 8.26 -6.65
C ALA A 238 -8.13 8.36 -6.50
N CYS A 239 -7.62 8.36 -5.28
CA CYS A 239 -6.18 8.31 -4.98
C CYS A 239 -5.55 7.01 -5.52
N ALA A 240 -6.11 5.85 -5.20
CA ALA A 240 -5.63 4.55 -5.66
C ALA A 240 -5.66 4.42 -7.19
N LEU A 241 -6.75 4.89 -7.83
CA LEU A 241 -6.85 4.94 -9.30
C LEU A 241 -5.73 5.79 -9.92
N GLY A 242 -5.41 6.92 -9.29
CA GLY A 242 -4.30 7.77 -9.73
C GLY A 242 -2.96 7.05 -9.70
N PHE A 243 -2.65 6.30 -8.63
CA PHE A 243 -1.42 5.50 -8.57
C PHE A 243 -1.40 4.40 -9.64
N LEU A 244 -2.50 3.71 -9.84
CA LEU A 244 -2.61 2.66 -10.86
C LEU A 244 -2.42 3.21 -12.28
N LEU A 245 -2.97 4.39 -12.58
CA LEU A 245 -2.79 5.07 -13.87
C LEU A 245 -1.35 5.53 -14.09
N ARG A 246 -0.69 6.07 -13.05
CA ARG A 246 0.73 6.44 -13.10
C ARG A 246 1.60 5.22 -13.43
N ASP A 247 1.36 4.11 -12.76
CA ASP A 247 2.12 2.87 -12.95
C ASP A 247 1.87 2.25 -14.33
N ALA A 248 0.72 2.55 -14.95
CA ALA A 248 0.42 2.25 -16.34
C ALA A 248 1.01 3.25 -17.35
N GLY A 249 1.68 4.32 -16.87
CA GLY A 249 2.30 5.35 -17.70
C GLY A 249 1.39 6.53 -18.07
N ASP A 250 0.12 6.53 -17.63
CA ASP A 250 -0.82 7.64 -17.85
C ASP A 250 -0.80 8.65 -16.70
N THR A 251 0.27 9.43 -16.66
CA THR A 251 0.51 10.41 -15.59
C THR A 251 -0.48 11.58 -15.63
N GLU A 252 -0.99 11.94 -16.81
CA GLU A 252 -1.93 13.06 -16.95
C GLU A 252 -3.30 12.69 -16.35
N SER A 253 -3.82 11.51 -16.66
CA SER A 253 -5.06 11.02 -16.04
C SER A 253 -4.87 10.79 -14.54
N ALA A 254 -3.70 10.31 -14.10
CA ALA A 254 -3.37 10.17 -12.70
C ALA A 254 -3.47 11.50 -11.93
N ALA A 255 -2.91 12.58 -12.52
CA ALA A 255 -2.97 13.92 -11.93
C ALA A 255 -4.40 14.41 -11.72
N VAL A 256 -5.30 14.16 -12.68
CA VAL A 256 -6.72 14.53 -12.58
C VAL A 256 -7.40 13.84 -11.37
N TRP A 257 -7.17 12.53 -11.22
CA TRP A 257 -7.76 11.78 -10.11
C TRP A 257 -7.15 12.13 -8.77
N TRP A 258 -5.84 12.36 -8.69
CA TRP A 258 -5.19 12.85 -7.48
C TRP A 258 -5.68 14.25 -7.11
N LEU A 259 -5.90 15.14 -8.10
CA LEU A 259 -6.43 16.48 -7.82
C LEU A 259 -7.82 16.38 -7.19
N ARG A 260 -8.70 15.55 -7.72
CA ARG A 260 -10.02 15.32 -7.13
C ARG A 260 -9.92 14.76 -5.72
N ALA A 261 -9.12 13.71 -5.51
CA ALA A 261 -8.92 13.12 -4.19
C ALA A 261 -8.34 14.12 -3.18
N ALA A 262 -7.36 14.93 -3.58
CA ALA A 262 -6.75 15.95 -2.72
C ALA A 262 -7.74 17.08 -2.36
N GLN A 263 -8.63 17.45 -3.28
CA GLN A 263 -9.71 18.40 -3.00
C GLN A 263 -10.71 17.86 -1.96
N ASP A 264 -10.93 16.55 -1.97
CA ASP A 264 -11.75 15.83 -0.99
C ASP A 264 -10.99 15.51 0.32
N GLY A 265 -9.75 16.00 0.46
CA GLY A 265 -8.93 15.91 1.68
C GLY A 265 -8.03 14.70 1.79
N ASP A 266 -7.76 13.96 0.70
CA ASP A 266 -6.81 12.84 0.71
C ASP A 266 -5.36 13.35 0.70
N GLY A 267 -4.64 13.14 1.83
CA GLY A 267 -3.26 13.57 2.00
C GLY A 267 -2.28 12.85 1.07
N ASN A 268 -2.50 11.56 0.80
CA ASN A 268 -1.63 10.78 -0.09
C ASN A 268 -1.71 11.30 -1.52
N ALA A 269 -2.91 11.64 -1.99
CA ALA A 269 -3.11 12.23 -3.30
C ALA A 269 -2.45 13.62 -3.42
N ALA A 270 -2.57 14.44 -2.37
CA ALA A 270 -1.88 15.73 -2.33
C ALA A 270 -0.36 15.55 -2.35
N ASN A 271 0.17 14.57 -1.62
CA ASN A 271 1.60 14.24 -1.65
C ASN A 271 2.06 13.76 -3.04
N ALA A 272 1.26 12.91 -3.71
CA ALA A 272 1.53 12.45 -5.07
C ALA A 272 1.57 13.60 -6.08
N LEU A 273 0.63 14.57 -5.98
CA LEU A 273 0.66 15.81 -6.79
C LEU A 273 1.92 16.63 -6.51
N GLY A 274 2.30 16.75 -5.23
CA GLY A 274 3.54 17.42 -4.85
C GLY A 274 4.76 16.81 -5.53
N ALA A 275 4.87 15.48 -5.51
CA ALA A 275 5.95 14.76 -6.17
C ALA A 275 5.94 14.98 -7.70
N LEU A 276 4.78 14.88 -8.34
CA LEU A 276 4.64 15.12 -9.77
C LEU A 276 5.09 16.54 -10.19
N HIS A 277 4.67 17.55 -9.43
CA HIS A 277 5.09 18.93 -9.71
C HIS A 277 6.58 19.17 -9.41
N ALA A 278 7.14 18.48 -8.41
CA ALA A 278 8.58 18.54 -8.14
C ALA A 278 9.40 17.93 -9.28
N GLU A 279 8.99 16.78 -9.82
CA GLU A 279 9.61 16.15 -11.00
C GLU A 279 9.57 17.05 -12.24
N ARG A 280 8.51 17.85 -12.39
CA ARG A 280 8.38 18.85 -13.48
C ARG A 280 9.18 20.14 -13.21
N GLY A 281 9.84 20.26 -12.07
CA GLY A 281 10.56 21.47 -11.67
C GLY A 281 9.66 22.61 -11.18
N GLU A 282 8.39 22.38 -10.97
CA GLU A 282 7.39 23.36 -10.51
C GLU A 282 7.40 23.48 -8.99
N THR A 283 8.52 23.90 -8.43
CA THR A 283 8.82 23.84 -6.99
C THR A 283 7.82 24.54 -6.10
N GLN A 284 7.27 25.70 -6.52
CA GLN A 284 6.27 26.44 -5.73
C GLN A 284 4.93 25.69 -5.65
N THR A 285 4.54 25.05 -6.74
CA THR A 285 3.33 24.23 -6.79
C THR A 285 3.51 22.96 -5.94
N ALA A 286 4.68 22.32 -6.04
CA ALA A 286 5.05 21.18 -5.23
C ALA A 286 4.98 21.50 -3.72
N GLU A 287 5.56 22.64 -3.30
CA GLU A 287 5.48 23.09 -1.90
C GLU A 287 4.04 23.26 -1.39
N ARG A 288 3.14 23.78 -2.23
CA ARG A 288 1.73 23.95 -1.86
C ARG A 288 1.06 22.61 -1.62
N TRP A 289 1.28 21.64 -2.51
CA TRP A 289 0.70 20.32 -2.41
C TRP A 289 1.26 19.51 -1.24
N TYR A 290 2.57 19.59 -0.98
CA TYR A 290 3.17 18.94 0.19
C TYR A 290 2.65 19.54 1.51
N ARG A 291 2.38 20.86 1.57
CA ARG A 291 1.73 21.47 2.73
C ARG A 291 0.30 20.98 2.88
N ALA A 292 -0.47 20.91 1.79
CA ALA A 292 -1.82 20.37 1.82
C ALA A 292 -1.84 18.90 2.28
N ALA A 293 -0.89 18.08 1.83
CA ALA A 293 -0.72 16.70 2.29
C ALA A 293 -0.52 16.62 3.81
N MET A 294 0.37 17.45 4.33
CA MET A 294 0.66 17.52 5.75
C MET A 294 -0.55 18.00 6.56
N ASP A 295 -1.30 18.98 6.08
CA ASP A 295 -2.51 19.51 6.74
C ASP A 295 -3.63 18.45 6.74
N ALA A 296 -3.65 17.57 5.75
CA ALA A 296 -4.53 16.40 5.68
C ALA A 296 -4.02 15.19 6.51
N GLY A 297 -2.88 15.33 7.22
CA GLY A 297 -2.33 14.31 8.11
C GLY A 297 -1.33 13.34 7.47
N ASP A 298 -0.94 13.54 6.21
CA ASP A 298 0.13 12.76 5.60
C ASP A 298 1.51 13.28 6.00
N VAL A 299 2.19 12.51 6.83
CA VAL A 299 3.53 12.83 7.35
C VAL A 299 4.59 12.87 6.22
N ASN A 300 4.39 12.12 5.13
CA ASN A 300 5.28 12.13 3.97
C ASN A 300 5.36 13.52 3.34
N GLY A 301 4.27 14.30 3.38
CA GLY A 301 4.26 15.69 2.90
C GLY A 301 5.31 16.56 3.58
N ALA A 302 5.47 16.44 4.90
CA ALA A 302 6.51 17.18 5.64
C ALA A 302 7.93 16.69 5.30
N TYR A 303 8.12 15.39 5.15
CA TYR A 303 9.41 14.82 4.73
C TYR A 303 9.82 15.30 3.33
N ASN A 304 8.91 15.19 2.34
CA ASN A 304 9.17 15.62 0.97
C ASN A 304 9.40 17.15 0.86
N LEU A 305 8.71 17.94 1.69
CA LEU A 305 8.96 19.37 1.79
C LEU A 305 10.37 19.65 2.34
N GLY A 306 10.82 18.84 3.29
CA GLY A 306 12.19 18.89 3.80
C GLY A 306 13.21 18.57 2.72
N LEU A 307 13.00 17.52 1.91
CA LEU A 307 13.85 17.18 0.77
C LEU A 307 13.93 18.32 -0.24
N LEU A 308 12.78 18.85 -0.65
CA LEU A 308 12.71 19.97 -1.60
C LEU A 308 13.44 21.22 -1.09
N CYS A 309 13.35 21.54 0.21
CA CYS A 309 14.11 22.62 0.82
C CYS A 309 15.61 22.34 0.86
N ALA A 310 16.03 21.10 1.13
CA ALA A 310 17.43 20.71 1.16
C ALA A 310 18.08 20.82 -0.23
N GLU A 311 17.40 20.34 -1.27
CA GLU A 311 17.85 20.47 -2.67
C GLU A 311 18.05 21.92 -3.10
N GLN A 312 17.25 22.83 -2.57
CA GLN A 312 17.37 24.28 -2.82
C GLN A 312 18.39 24.98 -1.92
N GLY A 313 19.11 24.25 -1.08
CA GLY A 313 20.06 24.82 -0.12
C GLY A 313 19.41 25.57 1.05
N ARG A 314 18.09 25.45 1.24
CA ARG A 314 17.32 26.07 2.35
C ARG A 314 17.42 25.21 3.61
N THR A 315 18.64 24.98 4.09
CA THR A 315 18.98 24.03 5.16
C THR A 315 18.17 24.23 6.45
N ALA A 316 18.00 25.47 6.90
CA ALA A 316 17.24 25.76 8.12
C ALA A 316 15.75 25.40 8.00
N GLN A 317 15.16 25.55 6.81
CA GLN A 317 13.78 25.15 6.56
C GLN A 317 13.67 23.62 6.42
N ALA A 318 14.63 22.99 5.75
CA ALA A 318 14.69 21.52 5.67
C ALA A 318 14.75 20.89 7.05
N GLU A 319 15.58 21.42 7.95
CA GLU A 319 15.67 20.97 9.35
C GLU A 319 14.32 21.03 10.07
N GLN A 320 13.58 22.14 9.94
CA GLN A 320 12.28 22.28 10.57
C GLN A 320 11.27 21.25 10.07
N TRP A 321 11.24 21.01 8.75
CA TRP A 321 10.31 20.05 8.15
C TRP A 321 10.67 18.61 8.49
N TYR A 322 11.95 18.25 8.44
CA TYR A 322 12.42 16.92 8.89
C TYR A 322 12.12 16.69 10.36
N ARG A 323 12.34 17.71 11.22
CA ARG A 323 12.04 17.62 12.65
C ARG A 323 10.54 17.37 12.89
N ARG A 324 9.68 18.08 12.15
CA ARG A 324 8.22 17.88 12.23
C ARG A 324 7.81 16.47 11.82
N ALA A 325 8.31 15.98 10.70
CA ALA A 325 8.06 14.62 10.24
C ALA A 325 8.62 13.56 11.21
N ALA A 326 9.82 13.77 11.74
CA ALA A 326 10.46 12.86 12.69
C ALA A 326 9.71 12.78 14.05
N TYR A 327 9.14 13.89 14.53
CA TYR A 327 8.27 13.87 15.71
C TYR A 327 6.97 13.09 15.45
N ALA A 328 6.45 13.14 14.25
CA ALA A 328 5.28 12.36 13.82
C ALA A 328 5.61 10.87 13.55
N GLY A 329 6.85 10.44 13.77
CA GLY A 329 7.27 9.04 13.65
C GLY A 329 7.84 8.64 12.29
N HIS A 330 8.09 9.58 11.38
CA HIS A 330 8.67 9.27 10.07
C HIS A 330 10.16 8.94 10.22
N ARG A 331 10.51 7.67 10.09
CA ARG A 331 11.88 7.17 10.32
C ARG A 331 12.91 7.76 9.36
N GLU A 332 12.58 7.92 8.09
CA GLU A 332 13.51 8.47 7.08
C GLU A 332 13.75 9.97 7.30
N ALA A 333 12.73 10.70 7.79
CA ALA A 333 12.90 12.09 8.19
C ALA A 333 13.81 12.25 9.41
N ALA A 334 13.71 11.33 10.38
CA ALA A 334 14.61 11.32 11.52
C ALA A 334 16.07 11.04 11.10
N ASN A 335 16.29 10.10 10.17
CA ASN A 335 17.59 9.86 9.57
C ASN A 335 18.13 11.08 8.81
N ALA A 336 17.30 11.70 7.95
CA ALA A 336 17.68 12.90 7.20
C ALA A 336 18.01 14.09 8.11
N LEU A 337 17.23 14.28 9.19
CA LEU A 337 17.51 15.30 10.19
C LEU A 337 18.87 15.07 10.86
N ALA A 338 19.16 13.82 11.25
CA ALA A 338 20.43 13.48 11.87
C ALA A 338 21.62 13.71 10.93
N ILE A 339 21.50 13.35 9.65
CA ILE A 339 22.53 13.63 8.63
C ILE A 339 22.77 15.13 8.52
N LEU A 340 21.71 15.92 8.49
CA LEU A 340 21.79 17.38 8.37
C LEU A 340 22.48 18.00 9.60
N LEU A 341 22.16 17.52 10.82
CA LEU A 341 22.83 17.93 12.04
C LEU A 341 24.32 17.59 12.04
N LEU A 342 24.71 16.41 11.51
CA LEU A 342 26.12 16.06 11.31
C LEU A 342 26.85 17.00 10.35
N GLN A 343 26.21 17.39 9.26
CA GLN A 343 26.78 18.34 8.27
C GLN A 343 27.04 19.70 8.88
N VAL A 344 26.24 20.13 9.86
CA VAL A 344 26.42 21.37 10.63
C VAL A 344 27.42 21.20 11.78
N GLY A 345 27.91 19.97 12.02
CA GLY A 345 28.89 19.65 13.08
C GLY A 345 28.27 19.28 14.43
N ASP A 346 26.94 19.16 14.52
CA ASP A 346 26.25 18.76 15.76
C ASP A 346 26.06 17.22 15.81
N ALA A 347 27.16 16.54 16.08
CA ALA A 347 27.15 15.08 16.25
C ALA A 347 26.36 14.62 17.49
N THR A 348 26.27 15.45 18.52
CA THR A 348 25.54 15.16 19.76
C THR A 348 24.04 15.25 19.56
N GLY A 349 23.60 16.25 18.78
CA GLY A 349 22.20 16.40 18.40
C GLY A 349 21.73 15.36 17.39
N ALA A 350 22.64 14.82 16.54
CA ALA A 350 22.32 13.83 15.53
C ALA A 350 22.03 12.43 16.12
N GLU A 351 22.78 12.01 17.14
CA GLU A 351 22.71 10.67 17.72
C GLU A 351 21.29 10.22 18.16
N PRO A 352 20.50 11.02 18.91
CA PRO A 352 19.16 10.63 19.32
C PRO A 352 18.22 10.38 18.13
N TRP A 353 18.38 11.13 17.02
CA TRP A 353 17.57 10.98 15.83
C TRP A 353 17.95 9.76 15.02
N PHE A 354 19.25 9.45 14.88
CA PHE A 354 19.68 8.19 14.30
C PHE A 354 19.18 7.00 15.13
N SER A 355 19.27 7.06 16.47
CA SER A 355 18.77 6.00 17.34
C SER A 355 17.28 5.79 17.15
N LYS A 356 16.49 6.86 17.18
CA LYS A 356 15.04 6.80 16.96
C LYS A 356 14.68 6.20 15.59
N ALA A 357 15.39 6.61 14.54
CA ALA A 357 15.17 6.10 13.18
C ALA A 357 15.56 4.62 13.08
N ALA A 358 16.69 4.22 13.64
CA ALA A 358 17.17 2.84 13.65
C ALA A 358 16.25 1.92 14.47
N GLU A 359 15.74 2.38 15.62
CA GLU A 359 14.74 1.66 16.41
C GLU A 359 13.43 1.46 15.65
N ALA A 360 13.03 2.46 14.87
CA ALA A 360 11.87 2.39 13.98
C ALA A 360 12.12 1.55 12.70
N GLY A 361 13.30 0.92 12.58
CA GLY A 361 13.64 0.01 11.49
C GLY A 361 14.27 0.67 10.26
N SER A 362 14.80 1.90 10.36
CA SER A 362 15.60 2.48 9.28
C SER A 362 16.98 1.82 9.25
N VAL A 363 17.25 1.12 8.16
CA VAL A 363 18.51 0.38 7.95
C VAL A 363 19.68 1.35 7.76
N ASP A 364 19.44 2.43 7.01
CA ASP A 364 20.44 3.47 6.77
C ASP A 364 20.81 4.21 8.06
N ALA A 365 19.82 4.46 8.92
CA ALA A 365 20.07 5.08 10.23
C ALA A 365 20.92 4.20 11.13
N ALA A 366 20.69 2.89 11.12
CA ALA A 366 21.52 1.94 11.87
C ALA A 366 22.97 1.95 11.35
N PHE A 367 23.16 1.98 10.03
CA PHE A 367 24.49 2.10 9.44
C PHE A 367 25.17 3.44 9.80
N ASN A 368 24.45 4.55 9.68
CA ASN A 368 24.97 5.88 10.03
C ASN A 368 25.33 5.99 11.51
N LEU A 369 24.54 5.35 12.38
CA LEU A 369 24.85 5.27 13.81
C LEU A 369 26.15 4.49 14.06
N GLY A 370 26.37 3.40 13.33
CA GLY A 370 27.63 2.66 13.32
C GLY A 370 28.83 3.55 12.91
N ILE A 371 28.68 4.37 11.86
CA ILE A 371 29.71 5.34 11.45
C ILE A 371 29.99 6.36 12.56
N LEU A 372 28.93 6.88 13.19
CA LEU A 372 29.05 7.87 14.26
C LEU A 372 29.87 7.32 15.46
N PHE A 373 29.54 6.10 15.93
CA PHE A 373 30.26 5.46 17.02
C PHE A 373 31.69 5.04 16.65
N ALA A 374 31.91 4.57 15.40
CA ALA A 374 33.24 4.29 14.90
C ALA A 374 34.14 5.55 14.86
N GLY A 375 33.57 6.70 14.45
CA GLY A 375 34.26 7.99 14.48
C GLY A 375 34.65 8.47 15.87
N ARG A 376 33.97 8.00 16.92
CA ARG A 376 34.29 8.26 18.33
C ARG A 376 35.27 7.24 18.93
N GLY A 377 35.65 6.21 18.18
CA GLY A 377 36.48 5.11 18.66
C GLY A 377 35.73 4.05 19.47
N GLU A 378 34.42 4.09 19.49
CA GLU A 378 33.56 3.13 20.17
C GLU A 378 33.27 1.90 19.28
N GLU A 379 34.34 1.19 18.86
CA GLU A 379 34.29 0.14 17.83
C GLU A 379 33.30 -0.99 18.16
N ALA A 380 33.18 -1.39 19.43
CA ALA A 380 32.26 -2.45 19.85
C ALA A 380 30.77 -2.04 19.72
N VAL A 381 30.45 -0.77 19.94
CA VAL A 381 29.09 -0.25 19.75
C VAL A 381 28.80 -0.09 18.28
N ALA A 382 29.75 0.44 17.53
CA ALA A 382 29.64 0.59 16.07
C ALA A 382 29.39 -0.76 15.39
N LEU A 383 30.12 -1.81 15.79
CA LEU A 383 29.98 -3.14 15.23
C LEU A 383 28.55 -3.70 15.44
N ARG A 384 27.95 -3.52 16.60
CA ARG A 384 26.57 -3.97 16.86
C ARG A 384 25.55 -3.28 15.94
N TRP A 385 25.74 -2.00 15.67
CA TRP A 385 24.87 -1.28 14.75
C TRP A 385 25.09 -1.71 13.29
N TYR A 386 26.35 -1.95 12.88
CA TYR A 386 26.65 -2.52 11.57
C TYR A 386 26.07 -3.93 11.41
N GLU A 387 26.15 -4.79 12.42
CA GLU A 387 25.54 -6.13 12.41
C GLU A 387 24.01 -6.05 12.23
N ARG A 388 23.36 -5.12 12.95
CA ARG A 388 21.92 -4.90 12.80
C ARG A 388 21.55 -4.43 11.38
N ALA A 389 22.29 -3.50 10.83
CA ALA A 389 22.08 -3.01 9.44
C ALA A 389 22.38 -4.11 8.42
N ALA A 390 23.45 -4.89 8.61
CA ALA A 390 23.81 -6.01 7.74
C ALA A 390 22.77 -7.12 7.75
N ALA A 391 22.21 -7.44 8.92
CA ALA A 391 21.11 -8.41 9.05
C ALA A 391 19.85 -7.98 8.29
N ALA A 392 19.65 -6.67 8.16
CA ALA A 392 18.56 -6.07 7.34
C ALA A 392 18.93 -5.89 5.86
N GLY A 393 20.11 -6.39 5.41
CA GLY A 393 20.53 -6.40 4.01
C GLY A 393 21.35 -5.19 3.56
N HIS A 394 21.84 -4.34 4.48
CA HIS A 394 22.68 -3.20 4.09
C HIS A 394 24.08 -3.67 3.66
N THR A 395 24.37 -3.51 2.38
CA THR A 395 25.61 -4.01 1.73
C THR A 395 26.89 -3.46 2.37
N GLU A 396 26.96 -2.16 2.59
CA GLU A 396 28.16 -1.53 3.16
C GLU A 396 28.35 -1.89 4.64
N ALA A 397 27.26 -2.06 5.40
CA ALA A 397 27.33 -2.54 6.77
C ALA A 397 27.87 -3.98 6.84
N ALA A 398 27.44 -4.85 5.92
CA ALA A 398 27.95 -6.21 5.80
C ALA A 398 29.46 -6.23 5.48
N LEU A 399 29.93 -5.30 4.63
CA LEU A 399 31.36 -5.13 4.39
C LEU A 399 32.10 -4.73 5.67
N GLN A 400 31.58 -3.76 6.44
CA GLN A 400 32.23 -3.30 7.68
C GLN A 400 32.29 -4.43 8.72
N VAL A 401 31.23 -5.20 8.88
CA VAL A 401 31.22 -6.40 9.74
C VAL A 401 32.25 -7.42 9.24
N GLY A 402 32.30 -7.72 7.95
CA GLY A 402 33.28 -8.63 7.36
C GLY A 402 34.72 -8.18 7.65
N ILE A 403 35.01 -6.90 7.52
CA ILE A 403 36.32 -6.32 7.85
C ILE A 403 36.66 -6.49 9.34
N ALA A 404 35.70 -6.21 10.23
CA ALA A 404 35.88 -6.36 11.67
C ALA A 404 36.16 -7.83 12.03
N ARG A 405 35.40 -8.78 11.49
CA ARG A 405 35.60 -10.22 11.72
C ARG A 405 36.93 -10.74 11.19
N LEU A 406 37.43 -10.19 10.05
CA LEU A 406 38.79 -10.50 9.57
C LEU A 406 39.87 -10.03 10.55
N ARG A 407 39.68 -8.84 11.14
CA ARG A 407 40.60 -8.30 12.15
C ARG A 407 40.66 -9.16 13.41
N ASP A 408 39.50 -9.69 13.81
CA ASP A 408 39.33 -10.58 14.96
C ASP A 408 39.81 -12.01 14.69
N GLY A 409 40.13 -12.36 13.43
CA GLY A 409 40.56 -13.69 13.02
C GLY A 409 39.41 -14.68 12.83
N ASP A 410 38.17 -14.23 12.85
CA ASP A 410 36.97 -15.05 12.60
C ASP A 410 36.67 -15.10 11.09
N GLU A 411 37.49 -15.90 10.37
CA GLU A 411 37.35 -16.02 8.93
C GLU A 411 36.01 -16.58 8.44
N PRO A 412 35.36 -17.58 9.09
CA PRO A 412 34.06 -18.10 8.64
C PRO A 412 32.96 -17.04 8.66
N GLU A 413 32.84 -16.27 9.74
CA GLU A 413 31.87 -15.19 9.83
C GLU A 413 32.21 -14.04 8.89
N ALA A 414 33.50 -13.71 8.75
CA ALA A 414 33.95 -12.72 7.77
C ALA A 414 33.55 -13.09 6.35
N GLU A 415 33.78 -14.35 5.96
CA GLU A 415 33.42 -14.87 4.63
C GLU A 415 31.91 -14.75 4.40
N ARG A 416 31.06 -15.11 5.37
CA ARG A 416 29.60 -15.01 5.27
C ARG A 416 29.16 -13.58 4.98
N HIS A 417 29.67 -12.62 5.74
CA HIS A 417 29.32 -11.20 5.58
C HIS A 417 29.89 -10.60 4.28
N LEU A 418 31.11 -10.98 3.92
CA LEU A 418 31.72 -10.54 2.65
C LEU A 418 30.99 -11.10 1.43
N ARG A 419 30.49 -12.35 1.48
CA ARG A 419 29.62 -12.92 0.42
C ARG A 419 28.33 -12.14 0.27
N CYS A 420 27.68 -11.77 1.37
CA CYS A 420 26.48 -10.94 1.36
C CYS A 420 26.77 -9.58 0.71
N ALA A 421 27.83 -8.91 1.15
CA ALA A 421 28.21 -7.61 0.61
C ALA A 421 28.64 -7.67 -0.87
N ALA A 422 29.38 -8.69 -1.26
CA ALA A 422 29.80 -8.91 -2.65
C ALA A 422 28.61 -9.26 -3.55
N GLY A 423 27.65 -10.02 -3.03
CA GLY A 423 26.36 -10.30 -3.69
C GLY A 423 25.55 -9.04 -3.91
N GLY A 424 25.57 -8.12 -2.96
CA GLY A 424 24.95 -6.80 -3.03
C GLY A 424 25.68 -5.80 -3.93
N GLY A 425 26.79 -6.20 -4.58
CA GLY A 425 27.49 -5.41 -5.58
C GLY A 425 28.68 -4.58 -5.06
N SER A 426 29.17 -4.80 -3.83
CA SER A 426 30.35 -4.10 -3.32
C SER A 426 31.64 -4.65 -3.92
N PRO A 427 32.40 -3.88 -4.75
CA PRO A 427 33.64 -4.34 -5.34
C PRO A 427 34.75 -4.57 -4.31
N GLU A 428 34.78 -3.81 -3.23
CA GLU A 428 35.73 -3.98 -2.13
C GLU A 428 35.44 -5.30 -1.39
N ALA A 429 34.16 -5.63 -1.15
CA ALA A 429 33.77 -6.90 -0.54
C ALA A 429 34.15 -8.10 -1.40
N ALA A 430 33.89 -8.01 -2.70
CA ALA A 430 34.26 -9.05 -3.66
C ALA A 430 35.78 -9.28 -3.69
N TYR A 431 36.57 -8.20 -3.68
CA TYR A 431 38.03 -8.29 -3.60
C TYR A 431 38.51 -8.95 -2.29
N ARG A 432 37.97 -8.53 -1.14
CA ARG A 432 38.34 -9.10 0.16
C ARG A 432 37.94 -10.56 0.29
N LEU A 433 36.74 -10.90 -0.17
CA LEU A 433 36.28 -12.30 -0.24
C LEU A 433 37.24 -13.14 -1.08
N ALA A 434 37.57 -12.67 -2.28
CA ALA A 434 38.51 -13.35 -3.15
C ALA A 434 39.88 -13.54 -2.47
N THR A 435 40.35 -12.56 -1.68
CA THR A 435 41.63 -12.66 -0.94
C THR A 435 41.56 -13.72 0.16
N VAL A 436 40.45 -13.83 0.89
CA VAL A 436 40.23 -14.86 1.91
C VAL A 436 40.21 -16.25 1.29
N LEU A 437 39.49 -16.43 0.18
CA LEU A 437 39.40 -17.69 -0.53
C LEU A 437 40.74 -18.10 -1.16
N ASP A 438 41.50 -17.12 -1.69
CA ASP A 438 42.82 -17.34 -2.29
C ASP A 438 43.87 -17.81 -1.25
N ALA A 439 43.80 -17.24 -0.03
CA ALA A 439 44.67 -17.66 1.08
C ALA A 439 44.47 -19.11 1.53
N ARG A 440 43.27 -19.66 1.37
CA ARG A 440 42.92 -21.04 1.68
C ARG A 440 43.20 -22.02 0.53
N ARG A 441 43.57 -21.50 -0.66
CA ARG A 441 43.81 -22.32 -1.83
C ARG A 441 45.02 -23.23 -1.60
N PRO A 442 44.90 -24.58 -1.78
CA PRO A 442 46.06 -25.44 -1.72
C PRO A 442 47.06 -25.08 -2.83
N PRO A 443 48.36 -25.22 -2.59
CA PRO A 443 49.35 -24.98 -3.63
C PRO A 443 49.02 -25.83 -4.85
N ALA A 444 49.17 -25.23 -6.05
CA ALA A 444 48.87 -25.92 -7.30
C ALA A 444 49.69 -27.24 -7.37
N PRO A 445 49.06 -28.39 -7.71
CA PRO A 445 49.80 -29.62 -7.87
C PRO A 445 50.86 -29.42 -8.93
N ALA A 446 52.05 -29.99 -8.70
CA ALA A 446 53.11 -29.97 -9.68
C ALA A 446 52.66 -30.80 -10.89
N HIS A 447 52.40 -30.15 -12.02
CA HIS A 447 51.97 -30.83 -13.24
C HIS A 447 53.16 -31.40 -13.95
N GLU A 448 53.06 -32.68 -14.36
CA GLU A 448 54.00 -33.26 -15.32
C GLU A 448 53.80 -32.62 -16.70
N LEU A 449 54.92 -32.36 -17.37
CA LEU A 449 54.94 -31.71 -18.70
C LEU A 449 54.11 -32.58 -19.69
N GLY A 450 52.93 -32.12 -20.11
CA GLY A 450 52.17 -32.75 -21.19
C GLY A 450 50.64 -32.82 -21.06
N GLU A 451 50.06 -32.45 -19.92
CA GLU A 451 48.59 -32.42 -19.77
C GLU A 451 48.04 -31.03 -20.01
N SER A 452 47.20 -30.89 -21.04
CA SER A 452 46.35 -29.70 -21.22
C SER A 452 45.20 -29.76 -20.24
N VAL A 453 45.39 -29.21 -19.04
CA VAL A 453 44.33 -29.09 -18.06
C VAL A 453 43.49 -27.90 -18.46
N HIS A 454 42.24 -28.12 -18.85
CA HIS A 454 41.22 -27.07 -18.84
C HIS A 454 40.99 -26.65 -17.37
N LEU A 455 41.79 -25.71 -16.90
CA LEU A 455 41.64 -25.12 -15.58
C LEU A 455 40.33 -24.34 -15.56
N THR A 456 39.29 -24.93 -14.98
CA THR A 456 38.10 -24.17 -14.56
C THR A 456 38.55 -23.09 -13.61
N LYS A 457 38.09 -21.86 -13.84
CA LYS A 457 38.40 -20.72 -12.96
C LYS A 457 37.97 -21.07 -11.53
N SER A 458 38.82 -20.78 -10.57
CA SER A 458 38.49 -21.00 -9.16
C SER A 458 37.52 -19.93 -8.67
N GLU A 459 36.76 -20.21 -7.62
CA GLU A 459 35.80 -19.24 -7.04
C GLU A 459 36.49 -17.91 -6.68
N CYS A 460 37.71 -17.93 -6.16
CA CYS A 460 38.43 -16.71 -5.85
C CYS A 460 38.75 -15.89 -7.11
N GLU A 461 39.05 -16.53 -8.25
CA GLU A 461 39.28 -15.85 -9.53
C GLU A 461 38.00 -15.18 -10.04
N GLU A 462 36.86 -15.84 -9.94
CA GLU A 462 35.56 -15.26 -10.32
C GLU A 462 35.24 -14.01 -9.51
N TRP A 463 35.47 -14.04 -8.21
CA TRP A 463 35.27 -12.86 -7.36
C TRP A 463 36.27 -11.74 -7.63
N TYR A 464 37.53 -12.05 -7.93
CA TYR A 464 38.49 -11.04 -8.38
C TYR A 464 38.06 -10.40 -9.71
N GLU A 465 37.61 -11.20 -10.68
CA GLU A 465 37.12 -10.69 -11.97
C GLU A 465 35.89 -9.81 -11.80
N ARG A 466 34.96 -10.21 -10.94
CA ARG A 466 33.77 -9.41 -10.62
C ARG A 466 34.15 -8.07 -9.99
N ALA A 467 35.08 -8.05 -9.06
CA ALA A 467 35.59 -6.81 -8.49
C ALA A 467 36.33 -5.96 -9.53
N ALA A 468 37.16 -6.58 -10.37
CA ALA A 468 37.93 -5.91 -11.42
C ALA A 468 37.02 -5.26 -12.48
N SER A 469 35.97 -5.95 -12.91
CA SER A 469 34.98 -5.42 -13.88
C SER A 469 34.21 -4.20 -13.35
N GLN A 470 34.09 -4.07 -12.02
CA GLN A 470 33.50 -2.92 -11.34
C GLN A 470 34.55 -1.82 -11.04
N GLY A 471 35.76 -1.92 -11.61
CA GLY A 471 36.79 -0.88 -11.49
C GLY A 471 37.66 -0.96 -10.23
N HIS A 472 37.62 -2.06 -9.47
CA HIS A 472 38.45 -2.20 -8.28
C HIS A 472 39.91 -2.42 -8.65
N ARG A 473 40.73 -1.38 -8.50
CA ARG A 473 42.14 -1.32 -9.00
C ARG A 473 43.03 -2.49 -8.54
N ARG A 474 42.93 -2.89 -7.26
CA ARG A 474 43.74 -4.01 -6.73
C ARG A 474 43.29 -5.35 -7.34
N ALA A 475 41.98 -5.52 -7.58
CA ALA A 475 41.46 -6.69 -8.23
C ALA A 475 41.91 -6.78 -9.69
N GLN A 476 41.88 -5.67 -10.43
CA GLN A 476 42.40 -5.61 -11.81
C GLN A 476 43.88 -6.04 -11.89
N VAL A 477 44.73 -5.57 -10.98
CA VAL A 477 46.13 -6.02 -10.91
C VAL A 477 46.22 -7.51 -10.63
N ARG A 478 45.40 -8.03 -9.68
CA ARG A 478 45.42 -9.45 -9.31
C ARG A 478 44.96 -10.35 -10.45
N VAL A 479 43.86 -9.99 -11.14
CA VAL A 479 43.40 -10.71 -12.34
C VAL A 479 44.45 -10.70 -13.44
N GLY A 480 45.08 -9.56 -13.67
CA GLY A 480 46.23 -9.44 -14.62
C GLY A 480 47.39 -10.37 -14.25
N MET A 481 47.71 -10.51 -12.94
CA MET A 481 48.74 -11.45 -12.48
C MET A 481 48.34 -12.92 -12.72
N LEU A 482 47.08 -13.27 -12.47
CA LEU A 482 46.55 -14.59 -12.70
C LEU A 482 46.52 -14.95 -14.20
N ALA A 483 46.15 -14.02 -15.07
CA ALA A 483 46.18 -14.16 -16.51
C ALA A 483 47.63 -14.33 -17.01
N ALA A 484 48.57 -13.53 -16.52
CA ALA A 484 50.00 -13.65 -16.85
C ALA A 484 50.60 -15.03 -16.41
N ALA A 485 50.19 -15.52 -15.26
CA ALA A 485 50.61 -16.84 -14.77
C ALA A 485 50.09 -18.01 -15.65
N ARG A 486 48.92 -17.81 -16.28
CA ARG A 486 48.37 -18.76 -17.26
C ARG A 486 48.96 -18.63 -18.64
N GLY A 487 49.81 -17.60 -18.87
CA GLY A 487 50.39 -17.28 -20.17
C GLY A 487 49.45 -16.48 -21.08
N ASP A 488 48.32 -15.99 -20.60
CA ASP A 488 47.45 -15.11 -21.37
C ASP A 488 47.93 -13.68 -21.28
N VAL A 489 48.89 -13.35 -22.15
CA VAL A 489 49.55 -12.05 -22.21
C VAL A 489 48.58 -10.95 -22.59
N VAL A 490 47.59 -11.25 -23.46
CA VAL A 490 46.63 -10.26 -23.95
C VAL A 490 45.67 -9.84 -22.85
N GLU A 491 45.12 -10.81 -22.14
CA GLU A 491 44.23 -10.54 -21.02
C GLU A 491 44.99 -9.84 -19.88
N ALA A 492 46.18 -10.28 -19.57
CA ALA A 492 47.06 -9.65 -18.57
C ALA A 492 47.34 -8.18 -18.90
N ALA A 493 47.72 -7.89 -20.14
CA ALA A 493 48.00 -6.54 -20.60
C ALA A 493 46.77 -5.62 -20.51
N ARG A 494 45.60 -6.15 -20.85
CA ARG A 494 44.34 -5.42 -20.74
C ARG A 494 44.06 -5.01 -19.29
N TRP A 495 44.08 -5.94 -18.36
CA TRP A 495 43.77 -5.67 -16.94
C TRP A 495 44.81 -4.76 -16.28
N TYR A 496 46.11 -4.91 -16.60
CA TYR A 496 47.16 -4.02 -16.10
C TYR A 496 46.98 -2.59 -16.65
N ARG A 497 46.56 -2.45 -17.91
CA ARG A 497 46.31 -1.15 -18.53
C ARG A 497 45.15 -0.45 -17.87
N GLU A 498 44.00 -1.15 -17.68
CA GLU A 498 42.84 -0.63 -16.98
C GLU A 498 43.20 -0.16 -15.55
N ALA A 499 43.98 -0.97 -14.82
CA ALA A 499 44.45 -0.61 -13.50
C ALA A 499 45.37 0.61 -13.51
N ALA A 500 46.27 0.68 -14.47
CA ALA A 500 47.23 1.78 -14.61
C ALA A 500 46.53 3.10 -14.98
N GLU A 501 45.57 3.07 -15.90
CA GLU A 501 44.74 4.21 -16.29
C GLU A 501 43.90 4.72 -15.12
N ALA A 502 43.43 3.81 -14.26
CA ALA A 502 42.77 4.14 -13.00
C ALA A 502 43.72 4.63 -11.89
N GLY A 503 45.01 4.80 -12.19
CA GLY A 503 46.04 5.35 -11.28
C GLY A 503 46.69 4.31 -10.36
N SER A 504 46.69 3.03 -10.72
CA SER A 504 47.43 2.01 -9.99
C SER A 504 48.90 1.98 -10.39
N ARG A 505 49.80 2.35 -9.47
CA ARG A 505 51.27 2.24 -9.70
C ARG A 505 51.68 0.80 -9.99
N ASN A 506 51.15 -0.17 -9.26
CA ASN A 506 51.42 -1.58 -9.49
C ASN A 506 50.92 -2.06 -10.85
N GLY A 507 49.77 -1.55 -11.31
CA GLY A 507 49.25 -1.84 -12.65
C GLY A 507 50.19 -1.32 -13.74
N ALA A 508 50.63 -0.08 -13.61
CA ALA A 508 51.60 0.52 -14.55
C ALA A 508 52.95 -0.20 -14.56
N PHE A 509 53.45 -0.57 -13.38
CA PHE A 509 54.71 -1.31 -13.24
C PHE A 509 54.61 -2.70 -13.90
N ASN A 510 53.58 -3.46 -13.60
CA ASN A 510 53.38 -4.81 -14.16
C ASN A 510 53.14 -4.76 -15.68
N LEU A 511 52.43 -3.75 -16.19
CA LEU A 511 52.25 -3.55 -17.62
C LEU A 511 53.63 -3.29 -18.31
N GLY A 512 54.44 -2.43 -17.70
CA GLY A 512 55.80 -2.18 -18.19
C GLY A 512 56.66 -3.44 -18.21
N LEU A 513 56.61 -4.27 -17.14
CA LEU A 513 57.32 -5.54 -17.10
C LEU A 513 56.84 -6.51 -18.21
N LEU A 514 55.54 -6.60 -18.43
CA LEU A 514 54.96 -7.46 -19.46
C LEU A 514 55.39 -7.01 -20.85
N LEU A 515 55.31 -5.71 -21.15
CA LEU A 515 55.71 -5.12 -22.44
C LEU A 515 57.22 -5.28 -22.71
N ALA A 516 58.07 -5.11 -21.70
CA ALA A 516 59.50 -5.34 -21.83
C ALA A 516 59.83 -6.80 -22.16
N ARG A 517 59.12 -7.74 -21.53
CA ARG A 517 59.26 -9.19 -21.80
C ARG A 517 58.84 -9.55 -23.24
N GLU A 518 57.86 -8.87 -23.79
CA GLU A 518 57.38 -9.02 -25.16
C GLU A 518 58.21 -8.23 -26.18
N GLY A 519 59.29 -7.54 -25.75
CA GLY A 519 60.20 -6.82 -26.62
C GLY A 519 59.80 -5.37 -26.96
N SER A 520 58.78 -4.82 -26.31
CA SER A 520 58.30 -3.45 -26.49
C SER A 520 58.90 -2.48 -25.45
N GLU A 521 60.24 -2.38 -25.40
CA GLU A 521 60.97 -1.56 -24.42
C GLU A 521 60.56 -0.08 -24.41
N PRO A 522 60.30 0.59 -25.56
CA PRO A 522 59.92 2.01 -25.55
C PRO A 522 58.59 2.26 -24.86
N GLU A 523 57.60 1.37 -25.05
CA GLU A 523 56.30 1.46 -24.40
C GLU A 523 56.41 1.11 -22.91
N ALA A 524 57.23 0.14 -22.56
CA ALA A 524 57.50 -0.22 -21.17
C ALA A 524 58.05 0.97 -20.37
N ALA A 525 58.98 1.73 -20.94
CA ALA A 525 59.56 2.92 -20.30
C ALA A 525 58.51 4.00 -19.98
N VAL A 526 57.50 4.17 -20.84
CA VAL A 526 56.40 5.12 -20.61
C VAL A 526 55.57 4.71 -19.40
N TRP A 527 55.27 3.41 -19.26
CA TRP A 527 54.48 2.93 -18.13
C TRP A 527 55.26 2.92 -16.81
N TRP A 528 56.59 2.67 -16.85
CA TRP A 528 57.43 2.78 -15.66
C TRP A 528 57.56 4.21 -15.17
N THR A 529 57.60 5.22 -16.04
CA THR A 529 57.58 6.64 -15.65
C THR A 529 56.24 7.02 -14.98
N ARG A 530 55.14 6.36 -15.32
CA ARG A 530 53.84 6.53 -14.65
C ARG A 530 53.75 5.78 -13.32
N ALA A 531 54.56 4.77 -13.11
CA ALA A 531 54.61 3.97 -11.89
C ALA A 531 55.42 4.62 -10.76
N GLY A 532 56.40 5.46 -11.08
CA GLY A 532 57.20 6.26 -10.15
C GLY A 532 56.44 7.47 -9.70
#